data_d64e5253fd95857fd197b8e824f3cb53
#
_entry.id   d64e5253fd95857fd197b8e824f3cb53
#
_cell.length_a   1.000
_cell.length_b   1.000
_cell.length_c   1.000
_cell.angle_alpha   90.00
_cell.angle_beta   90.00
_cell.angle_gamma   90.00
#
_symmetry.space_group_name_H-M   'P 1'
#
loop_
_entity.id
_entity.type
_entity.pdbx_description
1 polymer ?
#
loop_
_entity_poly.entity_id
_entity_poly.type
_entity_poly.pdbx_seq_one_letter_code
_entity_poly.pdbx_strand_id
1 'polypeptide(L)'
;GIRFLVAGILVTILAIIQKRKFKVEQKSVVAWLLLFALVNTALHYLFSYVGLGYLPSSRSTILDSMNGFFAIILSCIIFEDDKFSKFKALGCILGFGGILLINIEPGQNFFQGISFRGDGMILLNALCGAFGGIITRIISKKMDMTVATGLSMTIGGGLLCIISAIIGPASKWTINIKSIITMVGLILISAVCFGVYNQLLAYHPISKIAIFNAFIPILGVIFSSIILGEPMRIKYIIAGCMVAFGVYIMNHFSE
;
A
#
# COMPACT_ATOMS: atom_id res chain seq x y z
N GLY A 1 3.43 -5.98 -13.08
CA GLY A 1 2.47 -5.59 -14.13
C GLY A 1 1.49 -6.71 -14.43
N ILE A 2 1.95 -7.87 -14.84
CA ILE A 2 1.08 -9.03 -15.20
C ILE A 2 0.13 -9.39 -14.06
N ARG A 3 0.63 -9.44 -12.81
CA ARG A 3 -0.19 -9.72 -11.63
C ARG A 3 -1.42 -8.81 -11.54
N PHE A 4 -1.22 -7.49 -11.64
CA PHE A 4 -2.30 -6.51 -11.51
C PHE A 4 -3.18 -6.44 -12.74
N LEU A 5 -2.61 -6.61 -13.93
CA LEU A 5 -3.37 -6.68 -15.18
C LEU A 5 -4.40 -7.82 -15.12
N VAL A 6 -3.94 -9.04 -14.80
CA VAL A 6 -4.82 -10.22 -14.73
C VAL A 6 -5.81 -10.11 -13.58
N ALA A 7 -5.35 -9.68 -12.37
CA ALA A 7 -6.25 -9.48 -11.24
C ALA A 7 -7.32 -8.41 -11.53
N GLY A 8 -6.94 -7.31 -12.20
CA GLY A 8 -7.87 -6.26 -12.61
C GLY A 8 -8.92 -6.75 -13.60
N ILE A 9 -8.53 -7.55 -14.58
CA ILE A 9 -9.45 -8.19 -15.52
C ILE A 9 -10.43 -9.10 -14.75
N LEU A 10 -9.95 -9.92 -13.82
CA LEU A 10 -10.81 -10.79 -13.01
C LEU A 10 -11.82 -10.00 -12.18
N VAL A 11 -11.40 -8.91 -11.53
CA VAL A 11 -12.29 -8.04 -10.76
C VAL A 11 -13.30 -7.34 -11.67
N THR A 12 -12.89 -6.92 -12.87
CA THR A 12 -13.79 -6.30 -13.86
C THR A 12 -14.82 -7.30 -14.36
N ILE A 13 -14.42 -8.54 -14.66
CA ILE A 13 -15.35 -9.61 -15.03
C ILE A 13 -16.33 -9.88 -13.90
N LEU A 14 -15.87 -9.94 -12.65
CA LEU A 14 -16.73 -10.11 -11.47
C LEU A 14 -17.76 -8.97 -11.36
N ALA A 15 -17.36 -7.72 -11.61
CA ALA A 15 -18.27 -6.58 -11.64
C ALA A 15 -19.35 -6.71 -12.72
N ILE A 16 -18.99 -7.22 -13.91
CA ILE A 16 -19.93 -7.48 -15.00
C ILE A 16 -20.94 -8.59 -14.60
N ILE A 17 -20.45 -9.70 -14.04
CA ILE A 17 -21.29 -10.81 -13.57
C ILE A 17 -22.27 -10.32 -12.49
N GLN A 18 -21.80 -9.46 -11.57
CA GLN A 18 -22.63 -8.85 -10.53
C GLN A 18 -23.56 -7.73 -11.06
N LYS A 19 -23.57 -7.47 -12.36
CA LYS A 19 -24.38 -6.41 -13.01
C LYS A 19 -24.16 -5.04 -12.39
N ARG A 20 -22.91 -4.73 -11.95
CA ARG A 20 -22.55 -3.42 -11.40
C ARG A 20 -22.63 -2.34 -12.48
N LYS A 21 -23.02 -1.12 -12.08
CA LYS A 21 -23.20 0.00 -13.02
C LYS A 21 -21.84 0.60 -13.42
N PHE A 22 -21.53 0.54 -14.71
CA PHE A 22 -20.36 1.21 -15.31
C PHE A 22 -20.72 2.66 -15.68
N LYS A 23 -20.83 3.55 -14.68
CA LYS A 23 -21.07 4.98 -14.91
C LYS A 23 -19.74 5.71 -15.13
N VAL A 24 -19.20 5.65 -16.33
CA VAL A 24 -17.94 6.30 -16.73
C VAL A 24 -18.19 7.44 -17.76
N GLU A 25 -19.40 7.94 -17.84
CA GLU A 25 -19.82 8.88 -18.90
C GLU A 25 -19.22 10.30 -18.75
N GLN A 26 -18.86 10.71 -17.54
CA GLN A 26 -18.33 12.05 -17.31
C GLN A 26 -16.81 12.10 -17.42
N LYS A 27 -16.26 13.05 -18.18
CA LYS A 27 -14.80 13.27 -18.32
C LYS A 27 -14.07 13.37 -16.98
N SER A 28 -14.72 13.97 -15.96
CA SER A 28 -14.17 14.07 -14.62
C SER A 28 -13.99 12.70 -13.94
N VAL A 29 -14.90 11.74 -14.17
CA VAL A 29 -14.80 10.38 -13.63
C VAL A 29 -13.64 9.63 -14.27
N VAL A 30 -13.45 9.79 -15.58
CA VAL A 30 -12.31 9.21 -16.30
C VAL A 30 -10.99 9.74 -15.75
N ALA A 31 -10.88 11.06 -15.55
CA ALA A 31 -9.66 11.67 -15.01
C ALA A 31 -9.33 11.13 -13.60
N TRP A 32 -10.34 11.02 -12.71
CA TRP A 32 -10.14 10.43 -11.38
C TRP A 32 -9.78 8.94 -11.44
N LEU A 33 -10.36 8.19 -12.37
CA LEU A 33 -10.04 6.77 -12.57
C LEU A 33 -8.59 6.59 -13.05
N LEU A 34 -8.13 7.40 -14.01
CA LEU A 34 -6.75 7.38 -14.50
C LEU A 34 -5.76 7.77 -13.39
N LEU A 35 -6.08 8.81 -12.61
CA LEU A 35 -5.28 9.19 -11.45
C LEU A 35 -5.22 8.07 -10.41
N PHE A 36 -6.36 7.42 -10.15
CA PHE A 36 -6.44 6.26 -9.25
C PHE A 36 -5.58 5.10 -9.74
N ALA A 37 -5.65 4.76 -11.03
CA ALA A 37 -4.83 3.72 -11.63
C ALA A 37 -3.33 4.04 -11.56
N LEU A 38 -2.97 5.29 -11.81
CA LEU A 38 -1.59 5.74 -11.77
C LEU A 38 -1.04 5.71 -10.34
N VAL A 39 -1.72 6.32 -9.38
CA VAL A 39 -1.22 6.49 -8.01
C VAL A 39 -1.36 5.20 -7.21
N ASN A 40 -2.55 4.60 -7.20
CA ASN A 40 -2.86 3.45 -6.33
C ASN A 40 -2.31 2.11 -6.86
N THR A 41 -2.00 2.02 -8.16
CA THR A 41 -1.50 0.77 -8.74
C THR A 41 -0.13 0.95 -9.37
N ALA A 42 0.02 1.82 -10.37
CA ALA A 42 1.27 1.89 -11.12
C ALA A 42 2.43 2.42 -10.27
N LEU A 43 2.34 3.65 -9.74
CA LEU A 43 3.41 4.26 -8.95
C LEU A 43 3.61 3.55 -7.61
N HIS A 44 2.52 3.22 -6.91
CA HIS A 44 2.56 2.51 -5.64
C HIS A 44 3.40 1.23 -5.76
N TYR A 45 3.10 0.36 -6.72
CA TYR A 45 3.84 -0.89 -6.88
C TYR A 45 5.18 -0.76 -7.58
N LEU A 46 5.36 0.24 -8.45
CA LEU A 46 6.68 0.55 -8.98
C LEU A 46 7.66 0.86 -7.84
N PHE A 47 7.29 1.77 -6.94
CA PHE A 47 8.12 2.14 -5.80
C PHE A 47 8.30 0.99 -4.82
N SER A 48 7.24 0.21 -4.56
CA SER A 48 7.31 -0.98 -3.71
C SER A 48 8.34 -2.00 -4.20
N TYR A 49 8.24 -2.41 -5.47
CA TYR A 49 9.15 -3.44 -6.01
C TYR A 49 10.58 -2.93 -6.16
N VAL A 50 10.79 -1.66 -6.50
CA VAL A 50 12.13 -1.07 -6.52
C VAL A 50 12.71 -1.06 -5.10
N GLY A 51 11.97 -0.58 -4.11
CA GLY A 51 12.43 -0.52 -2.73
C GLY A 51 12.73 -1.90 -2.12
N LEU A 52 11.86 -2.89 -2.36
CA LEU A 52 12.06 -4.27 -1.92
C LEU A 52 13.31 -4.95 -2.50
N GLY A 53 13.80 -4.48 -3.64
CA GLY A 53 15.06 -4.97 -4.23
C GLY A 53 16.30 -4.54 -3.44
N TYR A 54 16.19 -3.57 -2.53
CA TYR A 54 17.32 -3.01 -1.77
C TYR A 54 17.18 -3.18 -0.25
N LEU A 55 16.03 -3.63 0.26
CA LEU A 55 15.76 -3.73 1.69
C LEU A 55 15.26 -5.12 2.08
N PRO A 56 15.56 -5.58 3.32
CA PRO A 56 14.88 -6.73 3.91
C PRO A 56 13.37 -6.49 4.00
N SER A 57 12.59 -7.56 3.83
CA SER A 57 11.12 -7.49 3.88
C SER A 57 10.60 -6.98 5.22
N SER A 58 11.22 -7.36 6.33
CA SER A 58 10.89 -6.86 7.67
C SER A 58 10.97 -5.35 7.77
N ARG A 59 12.08 -4.76 7.26
CA ARG A 59 12.28 -3.30 7.24
C ARG A 59 11.30 -2.60 6.31
N SER A 60 11.10 -3.16 5.11
CA SER A 60 10.16 -2.64 4.12
C SER A 60 8.73 -2.57 4.67
N THR A 61 8.28 -3.61 5.37
CA THR A 61 6.91 -3.65 5.92
C THR A 61 6.68 -2.60 7.00
N ILE A 62 7.70 -2.34 7.85
CA ILE A 62 7.60 -1.29 8.87
C ILE A 62 7.54 0.09 8.21
N LEU A 63 8.39 0.35 7.20
CA LEU A 63 8.36 1.61 6.44
C LEU A 63 7.05 1.80 5.68
N ASP A 64 6.52 0.75 5.05
CA ASP A 64 5.25 0.80 4.32
C ASP A 64 4.06 1.13 5.23
N SER A 65 4.14 0.77 6.52
CA SER A 65 3.11 1.08 7.52
C SER A 65 2.94 2.60 7.75
N MET A 66 3.90 3.43 7.28
CA MET A 66 3.74 4.89 7.24
C MET A 66 2.58 5.35 6.36
N ASN A 67 2.08 4.50 5.48
CA ASN A 67 0.86 4.73 4.72
C ASN A 67 -0.30 5.19 5.63
N GLY A 68 -0.51 4.52 6.78
CA GLY A 68 -1.54 4.89 7.74
C GLY A 68 -1.37 6.32 8.31
N PHE A 69 -0.14 6.70 8.64
CA PHE A 69 0.17 8.05 9.16
C PHE A 69 0.00 9.11 8.08
N PHE A 70 0.52 8.87 6.87
CA PHE A 70 0.33 9.78 5.73
C PHE A 70 -1.15 9.93 5.37
N ALA A 71 -1.93 8.84 5.40
CA ALA A 71 -3.36 8.88 5.10
C ALA A 71 -4.11 9.77 6.11
N ILE A 72 -3.79 9.70 7.40
CA ILE A 72 -4.42 10.53 8.44
C ILE A 72 -3.99 11.98 8.31
N ILE A 73 -2.70 12.26 8.10
CA ILE A 73 -2.20 13.63 7.92
C ILE A 73 -2.86 14.28 6.69
N LEU A 74 -2.87 13.56 5.55
CA LEU A 74 -3.49 14.05 4.32
C LEU A 74 -5.01 14.21 4.46
N SER A 75 -5.67 13.31 5.20
CA SER A 75 -7.10 13.42 5.48
C SER A 75 -7.41 14.70 6.25
N CYS A 76 -6.61 15.04 7.26
CA CYS A 76 -6.77 16.28 8.04
C CYS A 76 -6.53 17.56 7.21
N ILE A 77 -5.73 17.48 6.14
CA ILE A 77 -5.46 18.62 5.25
C ILE A 77 -6.57 18.78 4.20
N ILE A 78 -7.08 17.65 3.68
CA ILE A 78 -7.98 17.65 2.52
C ILE A 78 -9.45 17.71 2.93
N PHE A 79 -9.80 17.10 4.07
CA PHE A 79 -11.19 17.03 4.53
C PHE A 79 -11.38 17.90 5.76
N GLU A 80 -12.27 18.87 5.68
CA GLU A 80 -12.58 19.81 6.77
C GLU A 80 -13.17 19.12 8.02
N ASP A 81 -13.80 17.97 7.80
CA ASP A 81 -14.42 17.17 8.87
C ASP A 81 -13.39 16.41 9.74
N ASP A 82 -12.12 16.32 9.30
CA ASP A 82 -11.09 15.49 9.95
C ASP A 82 -10.01 16.36 10.60
N LYS A 83 -10.29 16.85 11.83
CA LYS A 83 -9.39 17.75 12.57
C LYS A 83 -8.15 17.03 13.10
N PHE A 84 -7.02 17.74 13.10
CA PHE A 84 -5.78 17.27 13.71
C PHE A 84 -5.90 17.32 15.25
N SER A 85 -5.71 16.18 15.92
CA SER A 85 -5.80 16.08 17.39
C SER A 85 -4.42 15.80 18.02
N LYS A 86 -4.32 16.02 19.36
CA LYS A 86 -3.10 15.70 20.13
C LYS A 86 -2.74 14.21 20.03
N PHE A 87 -3.74 13.34 19.95
CA PHE A 87 -3.54 11.90 19.82
C PHE A 87 -3.00 11.52 18.43
N LYS A 88 -3.43 12.22 17.37
CA LYS A 88 -2.85 12.08 16.04
C LYS A 88 -1.38 12.49 16.03
N ALA A 89 -1.03 13.60 16.69
CA ALA A 89 0.36 14.02 16.85
C ALA A 89 1.21 12.98 17.59
N LEU A 90 0.70 12.47 18.74
CA LEU A 90 1.39 11.44 19.52
C LEU A 90 1.61 10.15 18.69
N GLY A 91 0.60 9.71 17.97
CA GLY A 91 0.71 8.56 17.08
C GLY A 91 1.77 8.75 16.00
N CYS A 92 1.83 9.94 15.37
CA CYS A 92 2.89 10.28 14.41
C CYS A 92 4.28 10.19 15.05
N ILE A 93 4.47 10.76 16.25
CA ILE A 93 5.76 10.72 16.95
C ILE A 93 6.19 9.28 17.22
N LEU A 94 5.28 8.42 17.67
CA LEU A 94 5.56 7.00 17.89
C LEU A 94 5.90 6.26 16.60
N GLY A 95 5.14 6.50 15.53
CA GLY A 95 5.41 5.89 14.23
C GLY A 95 6.74 6.29 13.63
N PHE A 96 7.04 7.59 13.62
CA PHE A 96 8.35 8.09 13.17
C PHE A 96 9.48 7.60 14.08
N GLY A 97 9.26 7.54 15.40
CA GLY A 97 10.21 6.96 16.35
C GLY A 97 10.56 5.50 16.04
N GLY A 98 9.56 4.70 15.67
CA GLY A 98 9.77 3.32 15.21
C GLY A 98 10.66 3.24 13.96
N ILE A 99 10.44 4.13 12.98
CA ILE A 99 11.29 4.19 11.78
C ILE A 99 12.71 4.63 12.12
N LEU A 100 12.88 5.60 12.98
CA LEU A 100 14.22 6.00 13.44
C LEU A 100 14.95 4.81 14.08
N LEU A 101 14.25 4.04 14.92
CA LEU A 101 14.83 2.89 15.61
C LEU A 101 15.37 1.82 14.64
N ILE A 102 14.65 1.50 13.55
CA ILE A 102 15.15 0.50 12.59
C ILE A 102 16.37 0.96 11.82
N ASN A 103 16.56 2.27 11.68
CA ASN A 103 17.67 2.86 10.95
C ASN A 103 18.95 3.03 11.82
N ILE A 104 18.84 2.88 13.13
CA ILE A 104 20.00 2.95 14.03
C ILE A 104 20.77 1.62 13.98
N GLU A 105 22.03 1.68 13.53
CA GLU A 105 22.99 0.57 13.63
C GLU A 105 24.11 0.98 14.60
N PRO A 106 24.52 0.09 15.53
CA PRO A 106 25.63 0.38 16.44
C PRO A 106 26.92 0.66 15.66
N GLY A 107 27.54 1.80 15.93
CA GLY A 107 28.81 2.19 15.30
C GLY A 107 28.70 2.84 13.92
N GLN A 108 27.49 3.09 13.41
CA GLN A 108 27.30 3.80 12.15
C GLN A 108 26.62 5.15 12.37
N ASN A 109 26.94 6.13 11.53
CA ASN A 109 26.20 7.39 11.49
C ASN A 109 24.75 7.11 11.00
N PHE A 110 23.77 7.78 11.62
CA PHE A 110 22.36 7.61 11.30
C PHE A 110 22.04 7.65 9.79
N PHE A 111 22.67 8.56 9.05
CA PHE A 111 22.44 8.73 7.62
C PHE A 111 23.09 7.65 6.74
N GLN A 112 24.10 6.92 7.23
CA GLN A 112 24.76 5.84 6.47
C GLN A 112 23.87 4.60 6.30
N GLY A 113 22.87 4.41 7.18
CA GLY A 113 21.92 3.32 7.10
C GLY A 113 20.71 3.59 6.21
N ILE A 114 20.53 4.83 5.71
CA ILE A 114 19.38 5.24 4.91
C ILE A 114 19.74 5.24 3.42
N SER A 115 19.01 4.46 2.64
CA SER A 115 19.15 4.39 1.18
C SER A 115 17.93 5.01 0.50
N PHE A 116 18.13 6.01 -0.37
CA PHE A 116 17.01 6.55 -1.14
C PHE A 116 16.36 5.49 -2.04
N ARG A 117 17.16 4.59 -2.64
CA ARG A 117 16.66 3.50 -3.49
C ARG A 117 15.89 2.42 -2.73
N GLY A 118 16.19 2.23 -1.45
CA GLY A 118 15.46 1.32 -0.57
C GLY A 118 14.39 2.07 0.23
N ASP A 119 14.81 2.76 1.30
CA ASP A 119 13.92 3.41 2.26
C ASP A 119 13.07 4.51 1.62
N GLY A 120 13.68 5.36 0.77
CA GLY A 120 12.96 6.43 0.08
C GLY A 120 11.88 5.89 -0.85
N MET A 121 12.15 4.81 -1.59
CA MET A 121 11.16 4.21 -2.48
C MET A 121 10.00 3.60 -1.70
N ILE A 122 10.24 2.92 -0.56
CA ILE A 122 9.16 2.40 0.27
C ILE A 122 8.34 3.51 0.91
N LEU A 123 8.96 4.63 1.31
CA LEU A 123 8.22 5.79 1.81
C LEU A 123 7.36 6.45 0.71
N LEU A 124 7.87 6.54 -0.52
CA LEU A 124 7.08 7.00 -1.67
C LEU A 124 5.92 6.04 -1.97
N ASN A 125 6.15 4.72 -1.85
CA ASN A 125 5.09 3.73 -1.94
C ASN A 125 4.01 3.97 -0.88
N ALA A 126 4.39 4.15 0.39
CA ALA A 126 3.47 4.45 1.49
C ALA A 126 2.67 5.75 1.25
N LEU A 127 3.32 6.78 0.72
CA LEU A 127 2.66 8.03 0.34
C LEU A 127 1.66 7.84 -0.80
N CYS A 128 2.02 7.07 -1.84
CA CYS A 128 1.10 6.72 -2.93
C CYS A 128 -0.11 5.94 -2.41
N GLY A 129 0.08 5.01 -1.48
CA GLY A 129 -1.01 4.29 -0.83
C GLY A 129 -1.97 5.22 -0.07
N ALA A 130 -1.43 6.20 0.66
CA ALA A 130 -2.22 7.19 1.37
C ALA A 130 -3.06 8.06 0.42
N PHE A 131 -2.45 8.57 -0.66
CA PHE A 131 -3.19 9.28 -1.72
C PHE A 131 -4.21 8.37 -2.39
N GLY A 132 -3.87 7.09 -2.63
CA GLY A 132 -4.78 6.09 -3.16
C GLY A 132 -6.05 5.95 -2.31
N GLY A 133 -5.92 5.90 -0.98
CA GLY A 133 -7.04 5.85 -0.04
C GLY A 133 -7.94 7.09 -0.14
N ILE A 134 -7.35 8.28 -0.27
CA ILE A 134 -8.11 9.52 -0.47
C ILE A 134 -8.86 9.51 -1.81
N ILE A 135 -8.18 9.13 -2.90
CA ILE A 135 -8.79 9.04 -4.22
C ILE A 135 -9.93 8.01 -4.20
N THR A 136 -9.76 6.88 -3.49
CA THR A 136 -10.81 5.88 -3.30
C THR A 136 -12.07 6.51 -2.69
N ARG A 137 -11.93 7.33 -1.65
CA ARG A 137 -13.06 8.03 -1.01
C ARG A 137 -13.73 9.04 -1.95
N ILE A 138 -12.98 9.69 -2.81
CA ILE A 138 -13.52 10.65 -3.79
C ILE A 138 -14.26 9.92 -4.93
N ILE A 139 -13.64 8.88 -5.49
CA ILE A 139 -14.18 8.17 -6.65
C ILE A 139 -15.38 7.28 -6.27
N SER A 140 -15.44 6.78 -5.03
CA SER A 140 -16.56 5.96 -4.53
C SER A 140 -17.90 6.71 -4.56
N LYS A 141 -17.87 8.04 -4.48
CA LYS A 141 -19.08 8.90 -4.62
C LYS A 141 -19.53 9.05 -6.07
N LYS A 142 -18.71 8.66 -7.04
CA LYS A 142 -18.94 8.90 -8.47
C LYS A 142 -19.21 7.63 -9.25
N MET A 143 -18.66 6.48 -8.83
CA MET A 143 -18.84 5.20 -9.50
C MET A 143 -18.74 4.02 -8.54
N ASP A 144 -19.20 2.85 -8.98
CA ASP A 144 -19.08 1.61 -8.19
C ASP A 144 -17.61 1.25 -7.95
N MET A 145 -17.25 0.95 -6.68
CA MET A 145 -15.86 0.69 -6.30
C MET A 145 -15.31 -0.62 -6.85
N THR A 146 -16.15 -1.63 -7.10
CA THR A 146 -15.68 -2.87 -7.73
C THR A 146 -15.22 -2.59 -9.17
N VAL A 147 -16.00 -1.77 -9.89
CA VAL A 147 -15.66 -1.32 -11.26
C VAL A 147 -14.40 -0.46 -11.24
N ALA A 148 -14.34 0.53 -10.34
CA ALA A 148 -13.18 1.41 -10.20
C ALA A 148 -11.90 0.63 -9.90
N THR A 149 -11.97 -0.33 -8.97
CA THR A 149 -10.84 -1.18 -8.59
C THR A 149 -10.38 -2.05 -9.75
N GLY A 150 -11.31 -2.75 -10.42
CA GLY A 150 -10.98 -3.60 -11.57
C GLY A 150 -10.32 -2.82 -12.70
N LEU A 151 -10.91 -1.69 -13.10
CA LEU A 151 -10.37 -0.83 -14.14
C LEU A 151 -9.01 -0.22 -13.74
N SER A 152 -8.86 0.27 -12.50
CA SER A 152 -7.61 0.87 -12.04
C SER A 152 -6.47 -0.15 -12.00
N MET A 153 -6.74 -1.38 -11.55
CA MET A 153 -5.75 -2.46 -11.55
C MET A 153 -5.38 -2.89 -12.98
N THR A 154 -6.36 -2.94 -13.89
CA THR A 154 -6.10 -3.29 -15.30
C THR A 154 -5.24 -2.22 -15.97
N ILE A 155 -5.61 -0.95 -15.84
CA ILE A 155 -4.85 0.17 -16.42
C ILE A 155 -3.48 0.31 -15.76
N GLY A 156 -3.41 0.32 -14.43
CA GLY A 156 -2.16 0.43 -13.68
C GLY A 156 -1.22 -0.75 -13.90
N GLY A 157 -1.77 -1.98 -13.98
CA GLY A 157 -1.03 -3.18 -14.35
C GLY A 157 -0.48 -3.12 -15.76
N GLY A 158 -1.28 -2.63 -16.72
CA GLY A 158 -0.85 -2.37 -18.09
C GLY A 158 0.29 -1.35 -18.18
N LEU A 159 0.19 -0.24 -17.44
CA LEU A 159 1.24 0.77 -17.32
C LEU A 159 2.55 0.17 -16.75
N LEU A 160 2.46 -0.67 -15.72
CA LEU A 160 3.62 -1.37 -15.17
C LEU A 160 4.27 -2.31 -16.18
N CYS A 161 3.48 -3.01 -16.99
CA CYS A 161 4.00 -3.85 -18.06
C CYS A 161 4.74 -3.01 -19.13
N ILE A 162 4.20 -1.87 -19.52
CA ILE A 162 4.84 -0.95 -20.47
C ILE A 162 6.15 -0.40 -19.88
N ILE A 163 6.13 0.07 -18.63
CA ILE A 163 7.32 0.57 -17.93
C ILE A 163 8.41 -0.54 -17.89
N SER A 164 8.01 -1.77 -17.52
CA SER A 164 8.93 -2.90 -17.49
C SER A 164 9.51 -3.25 -18.87
N ALA A 165 8.73 -3.12 -19.94
CA ALA A 165 9.20 -3.34 -21.31
C ALA A 165 10.22 -2.28 -21.75
N ILE A 166 10.07 -1.04 -21.31
CA ILE A 166 10.98 0.07 -21.61
C ILE A 166 12.30 -0.05 -20.84
N ILE A 167 12.22 -0.35 -19.54
CA ILE A 167 13.41 -0.45 -18.66
C ILE A 167 14.20 -1.73 -18.95
N GLY A 168 13.53 -2.74 -19.48
CA GLY A 168 14.09 -4.08 -19.72
C GLY A 168 13.94 -5.00 -18.50
N PRO A 169 14.10 -6.32 -18.69
CA PRO A 169 13.95 -7.30 -17.62
C PRO A 169 15.10 -7.19 -16.62
N ALA A 170 14.74 -6.99 -15.34
CA ALA A 170 15.72 -6.96 -14.25
C ALA A 170 16.40 -8.32 -14.00
N SER A 171 15.80 -9.42 -14.47
CA SER A 171 16.37 -10.77 -14.39
C SER A 171 15.80 -11.68 -15.48
N LYS A 172 16.53 -12.75 -15.80
CA LYS A 172 16.02 -13.79 -16.71
C LYS A 172 14.85 -14.52 -16.07
N TRP A 173 13.73 -14.55 -16.77
CA TRP A 173 12.55 -15.30 -16.32
C TRP A 173 12.84 -16.81 -16.33
N THR A 174 12.83 -17.41 -15.16
CA THR A 174 12.81 -18.87 -15.04
C THR A 174 11.36 -19.30 -14.77
N ILE A 175 10.72 -19.87 -15.79
CA ILE A 175 9.37 -20.42 -15.64
C ILE A 175 9.51 -21.82 -15.05
N ASN A 176 9.11 -21.97 -13.79
CA ASN A 176 8.99 -23.23 -13.10
C ASN A 176 7.64 -23.33 -12.38
N ILE A 177 7.26 -24.52 -11.94
CA ILE A 177 5.97 -24.76 -11.31
C ILE A 177 5.76 -23.88 -10.06
N LYS A 178 6.82 -23.63 -9.27
CA LYS A 178 6.75 -22.76 -8.09
C LYS A 178 6.44 -21.33 -8.49
N SER A 179 7.08 -20.80 -9.53
CA SER A 179 6.83 -19.45 -10.05
C SER A 179 5.38 -19.27 -10.51
N ILE A 180 4.84 -20.30 -11.20
CA ILE A 180 3.44 -20.28 -11.67
C ILE A 180 2.47 -20.30 -10.50
N ILE A 181 2.64 -21.19 -9.52
CA ILE A 181 1.79 -21.27 -8.33
C ILE A 181 1.83 -19.96 -7.54
N THR A 182 3.02 -19.40 -7.34
CA THR A 182 3.19 -18.11 -6.65
C THR A 182 2.48 -16.98 -7.41
N MET A 183 2.62 -16.93 -8.73
CA MET A 183 1.98 -15.89 -9.54
C MET A 183 0.45 -15.99 -9.49
N VAL A 184 -0.11 -17.20 -9.62
CA VAL A 184 -1.56 -17.44 -9.51
C VAL A 184 -2.05 -17.06 -8.11
N GLY A 185 -1.36 -17.47 -7.06
CA GLY A 185 -1.69 -17.08 -5.68
C GLY A 185 -1.69 -15.56 -5.50
N LEU A 186 -0.66 -14.87 -6.00
CA LEU A 186 -0.57 -13.41 -5.94
C LEU A 186 -1.67 -12.70 -6.74
N ILE A 187 -2.10 -13.23 -7.88
CA ILE A 187 -3.21 -12.71 -8.68
C ILE A 187 -4.51 -12.82 -7.88
N LEU A 188 -4.81 -14.01 -7.32
CA LEU A 188 -6.02 -14.24 -6.56
C LEU A 188 -6.08 -13.37 -5.29
N ILE A 189 -4.98 -13.33 -4.52
CA ILE A 189 -4.87 -12.47 -3.33
C ILE A 189 -5.11 -11.00 -3.74
N SER A 190 -4.53 -10.54 -4.85
CA SER A 190 -4.73 -9.17 -5.30
C SER A 190 -6.18 -8.89 -5.66
N ALA A 191 -6.81 -9.77 -6.45
CA ALA A 191 -8.21 -9.59 -6.86
C ALA A 191 -9.15 -9.51 -5.65
N VAL A 192 -9.00 -10.43 -4.69
CA VAL A 192 -9.85 -10.49 -3.50
C VAL A 192 -9.55 -9.35 -2.53
N CYS A 193 -8.27 -9.20 -2.13
CA CYS A 193 -7.92 -8.23 -1.08
C CYS A 193 -8.16 -6.78 -1.54
N PHE A 194 -7.78 -6.41 -2.77
CA PHE A 194 -8.05 -5.06 -3.27
C PHE A 194 -9.53 -4.81 -3.48
N GLY A 195 -10.28 -5.81 -3.99
CA GLY A 195 -11.72 -5.70 -4.13
C GLY A 195 -12.40 -5.43 -2.79
N VAL A 196 -12.07 -6.21 -1.76
CA VAL A 196 -12.63 -6.05 -0.40
C VAL A 196 -12.15 -4.76 0.25
N TYR A 197 -10.86 -4.47 0.24
CA TYR A 197 -10.27 -3.30 0.89
C TYR A 197 -10.82 -1.98 0.34
N ASN A 198 -10.90 -1.84 -0.98
CA ASN A 198 -11.44 -0.63 -1.60
C ASN A 198 -12.95 -0.49 -1.37
N GLN A 199 -13.71 -1.59 -1.29
CA GLN A 199 -15.11 -1.53 -0.87
C GLN A 199 -15.25 -1.10 0.59
N LEU A 200 -14.44 -1.62 1.50
CA LEU A 200 -14.45 -1.19 2.89
C LEU A 200 -14.15 0.31 3.01
N LEU A 201 -13.16 0.82 2.28
CA LEU A 201 -12.84 2.25 2.23
C LEU A 201 -13.96 3.12 1.66
N ALA A 202 -14.81 2.56 0.78
CA ALA A 202 -15.96 3.27 0.21
C ALA A 202 -17.10 3.44 1.21
N TYR A 203 -17.31 2.46 2.09
CA TYR A 203 -18.46 2.41 3.00
C TYR A 203 -18.12 2.80 4.45
N HIS A 204 -16.85 2.77 4.84
CA HIS A 204 -16.40 3.03 6.21
C HIS A 204 -15.38 4.16 6.28
N PRO A 205 -15.33 4.90 7.40
CA PRO A 205 -14.28 5.88 7.62
C PRO A 205 -12.89 5.25 7.55
N ILE A 206 -11.94 5.97 6.97
CA ILE A 206 -10.55 5.51 6.80
C ILE A 206 -9.93 5.11 8.15
N SER A 207 -10.28 5.86 9.23
CA SER A 207 -9.82 5.61 10.59
C SER A 207 -10.19 4.21 11.10
N LYS A 208 -11.40 3.70 10.84
CA LYS A 208 -11.83 2.36 11.27
C LYS A 208 -11.05 1.25 10.57
N ILE A 209 -10.71 1.45 9.29
CA ILE A 209 -9.96 0.46 8.51
C ILE A 209 -8.47 0.52 8.85
N ALA A 210 -7.95 1.70 9.17
CA ALA A 210 -6.55 1.89 9.52
C ALA A 210 -6.13 1.12 10.79
N ILE A 211 -7.08 0.77 11.69
CA ILE A 211 -6.80 -0.08 12.86
C ILE A 211 -6.25 -1.44 12.41
N PHE A 212 -6.80 -2.03 11.35
CA PHE A 212 -6.29 -3.29 10.81
C PHE A 212 -4.90 -3.15 10.20
N ASN A 213 -4.56 -1.99 9.66
CA ASN A 213 -3.23 -1.72 9.14
C ASN A 213 -2.15 -1.70 10.24
N ALA A 214 -2.53 -1.50 11.51
CA ALA A 214 -1.61 -1.60 12.64
C ALA A 214 -1.00 -3.00 12.81
N PHE A 215 -1.68 -4.05 12.34
CA PHE A 215 -1.15 -5.42 12.39
C PHE A 215 -0.12 -5.70 11.29
N ILE A 216 -0.11 -4.93 10.20
CA ILE A 216 0.76 -5.17 9.05
C ILE A 216 2.24 -5.22 9.42
N PRO A 217 2.83 -4.25 10.18
CA PRO A 217 4.25 -4.27 10.52
C PRO A 217 4.61 -5.46 11.40
N ILE A 218 3.74 -5.85 12.32
CA ILE A 218 3.97 -6.99 13.24
C ILE A 218 3.96 -8.30 12.45
N LEU A 219 2.89 -8.54 11.69
CA LEU A 219 2.75 -9.74 10.87
C LEU A 219 3.84 -9.81 9.78
N GLY A 220 4.20 -8.67 9.19
CA GLY A 220 5.25 -8.58 8.19
C GLY A 220 6.60 -9.04 8.72
N VAL A 221 7.01 -8.60 9.91
CA VAL A 221 8.25 -9.04 10.56
C VAL A 221 8.22 -10.53 10.87
N ILE A 222 7.10 -11.04 11.42
CA ILE A 222 6.93 -12.46 11.75
C ILE A 222 7.02 -13.32 10.48
N PHE A 223 6.25 -12.99 9.43
CA PHE A 223 6.25 -13.77 8.19
C PHE A 223 7.56 -13.67 7.43
N SER A 224 8.25 -12.52 7.44
CA SER A 224 9.59 -12.40 6.86
C SER A 224 10.58 -13.35 7.53
N SER A 225 10.53 -13.46 8.85
CA SER A 225 11.40 -14.37 9.57
C SER A 225 11.08 -15.84 9.27
N ILE A 226 9.79 -16.22 9.29
CA ILE A 226 9.37 -17.63 9.10
C ILE A 226 9.54 -18.08 7.65
N ILE A 227 9.13 -17.24 6.68
CA ILE A 227 9.04 -17.65 5.27
C ILE A 227 10.36 -17.40 4.53
N LEU A 228 11.01 -16.25 4.80
CA LEU A 228 12.22 -15.84 4.10
C LEU A 228 13.50 -16.15 4.86
N GLY A 229 13.40 -16.62 6.12
CA GLY A 229 14.56 -16.89 6.97
C GLY A 229 15.31 -15.61 7.38
N GLU A 230 14.68 -14.44 7.32
CA GLU A 230 15.31 -13.20 7.76
C GLU A 230 15.57 -13.23 9.27
N PRO A 231 16.74 -12.75 9.75
CA PRO A 231 17.03 -12.74 11.18
C PRO A 231 16.05 -11.83 11.91
N MET A 232 15.34 -12.40 12.90
CA MET A 232 14.42 -11.65 13.75
C MET A 232 15.23 -10.77 14.72
N ARG A 233 15.45 -9.52 14.35
CA ARG A 233 16.14 -8.54 15.20
C ARG A 233 15.13 -7.92 16.17
N ILE A 234 15.48 -7.85 17.45
CA ILE A 234 14.63 -7.25 18.51
C ILE A 234 14.19 -5.84 18.14
N LYS A 235 15.07 -5.04 17.50
CA LYS A 235 14.73 -3.69 17.04
C LYS A 235 13.55 -3.65 16.06
N TYR A 236 13.36 -4.66 15.20
CA TYR A 236 12.21 -4.73 14.28
C TYR A 236 10.90 -5.01 15.01
N ILE A 237 10.95 -5.84 16.07
CA ILE A 237 9.78 -6.11 16.90
C ILE A 237 9.37 -4.84 17.65
N ILE A 238 10.32 -4.15 18.29
CA ILE A 238 10.05 -2.92 19.04
C ILE A 238 9.51 -1.84 18.09
N ALA A 239 10.14 -1.63 16.94
CA ALA A 239 9.71 -0.66 15.94
C ALA A 239 8.32 -0.98 15.40
N GLY A 240 8.05 -2.25 15.08
CA GLY A 240 6.73 -2.71 14.65
C GLY A 240 5.65 -2.45 15.69
N CYS A 241 5.94 -2.72 16.98
CA CYS A 241 5.02 -2.41 18.07
C CYS A 241 4.80 -0.90 18.25
N MET A 242 5.86 -0.07 18.13
CA MET A 242 5.74 1.39 18.20
C MET A 242 4.84 1.93 17.08
N VAL A 243 5.05 1.46 15.83
CA VAL A 243 4.23 1.85 14.68
C VAL A 243 2.79 1.38 14.86
N ALA A 244 2.57 0.12 15.25
CA ALA A 244 1.24 -0.42 15.49
C ALA A 244 0.49 0.35 16.59
N PHE A 245 1.16 0.64 17.70
CA PHE A 245 0.59 1.40 18.81
C PHE A 245 0.32 2.86 18.41
N GLY A 246 1.22 3.47 17.64
CA GLY A 246 1.00 4.81 17.07
C GLY A 246 -0.24 4.88 16.20
N VAL A 247 -0.43 3.93 15.28
CA VAL A 247 -1.63 3.83 14.44
C VAL A 247 -2.88 3.60 15.30
N TYR A 248 -2.80 2.74 16.31
CA TYR A 248 -3.90 2.48 17.23
C TYR A 248 -4.35 3.75 17.99
N ILE A 249 -3.41 4.50 18.58
CA ILE A 249 -3.71 5.75 19.30
C ILE A 249 -4.37 6.77 18.36
N MET A 250 -3.82 6.92 17.14
CA MET A 250 -4.38 7.86 16.16
C MET A 250 -5.83 7.57 15.81
N ASN A 251 -6.22 6.30 15.81
CA ASN A 251 -7.56 5.90 15.40
C ASN A 251 -8.55 5.80 16.55
N HIS A 252 -8.11 5.38 17.74
CA HIS A 252 -9.01 5.12 18.85
C HIS A 252 -9.39 6.38 19.63
N PHE A 253 -8.49 7.36 19.71
CA PHE A 253 -8.69 8.60 20.47
C PHE A 253 -8.93 9.82 19.58
N SER A 254 -9.28 9.63 18.31
CA SER A 254 -9.53 10.72 17.34
C SER A 254 -10.99 11.14 17.23
N GLU A 255 -11.89 10.57 18.05
CA GLU A 255 -13.30 10.99 18.14
C GLU A 255 -13.47 12.26 18.95
#